data_7af09a876d640155f74789ad61da5967
#
_entry.id   7af09a876d640155f74789ad61da5967
#
_cell.length_a   1.000
_cell.length_b   1.000
_cell.length_c   1.000
_cell.angle_alpha   90.00
_cell.angle_beta   90.00
_cell.angle_gamma   90.00
#
_symmetry.space_group_name_H-M   'P 1'
#
loop_
_entity.id
_entity.type
_entity.pdbx_description
1 polymer ?
#
loop_
_entity_poly.entity_id
_entity_poly.type
_entity_poly.pdbx_seq_one_letter_code
_entity_poly.pdbx_strand_id
1 'polypeptide(L)'
;GGADGSKLSDNNIGVVADAANNKFNVKLAKELKDLTSVTTKDAAGNTTVTNGAGMTVTDSAGNKTEVTAGGVTITPKTPGPGKTNVSLTADGLNNGGNQIHNVEKGTADTDAVNVSQLKAQSSDLIQKGFGIQAEDGQKVHKDLGSDVEVVGDGKNITTKVEGGKVKVALKDDINVNSVTTKDAAGNTTVTNGAGTTITDSTGNKTEVTAGGITITPKTPGPGKTNVSL
;
A
#
# COMPACT_ATOMS: atom_id res chain seq x y z
N GLY A 1 -23.55 -51.29 -46.20
CA GLY A 1 -24.35 -50.21 -45.70
C GLY A 1 -23.92 -48.89 -46.34
N GLY A 2 -24.75 -48.37 -47.25
CA GLY A 2 -24.54 -47.05 -47.84
C GLY A 2 -24.68 -45.95 -46.76
N ALA A 3 -23.98 -44.86 -46.90
CA ALA A 3 -24.17 -43.69 -46.06
C ALA A 3 -25.58 -43.12 -46.29
N ASP A 4 -26.25 -42.68 -45.23
CA ASP A 4 -27.54 -41.99 -45.31
C ASP A 4 -27.39 -40.72 -46.15
N GLY A 5 -28.04 -40.60 -47.28
CA GLY A 5 -27.93 -39.47 -48.22
C GLY A 5 -28.24 -38.11 -47.56
N SER A 6 -29.09 -38.09 -46.53
CA SER A 6 -29.37 -36.86 -45.77
C SER A 6 -28.19 -36.34 -44.94
N LYS A 7 -27.17 -37.15 -44.77
CA LYS A 7 -25.92 -36.82 -44.04
C LYS A 7 -24.75 -36.52 -44.96
N LEU A 8 -24.96 -36.49 -46.27
CA LEU A 8 -23.93 -36.18 -47.26
C LEU A 8 -24.05 -34.75 -47.74
N SER A 9 -22.93 -34.09 -47.95
CA SER A 9 -22.86 -32.77 -48.59
C SER A 9 -22.57 -32.93 -50.08
N ASP A 10 -23.24 -32.14 -50.92
CA ASP A 10 -23.05 -32.12 -52.35
C ASP A 10 -21.78 -31.34 -52.76
N ASN A 11 -21.25 -31.64 -53.96
CA ASN A 11 -20.16 -30.88 -54.60
C ASN A 11 -18.78 -30.91 -53.93
N ASN A 12 -18.57 -31.72 -52.89
CA ASN A 12 -17.29 -31.88 -52.19
C ASN A 12 -16.37 -32.95 -52.75
N ILE A 13 -16.88 -33.78 -53.64
CA ILE A 13 -16.15 -34.86 -54.33
C ILE A 13 -16.30 -34.69 -55.85
N GLY A 14 -15.18 -34.70 -56.56
CA GLY A 14 -15.12 -34.71 -58.02
C GLY A 14 -14.57 -36.04 -58.54
N VAL A 15 -15.11 -36.50 -59.65
CA VAL A 15 -14.58 -37.67 -60.38
C VAL A 15 -14.01 -37.18 -61.69
N VAL A 16 -12.74 -37.46 -61.93
CA VAL A 16 -12.02 -37.06 -63.17
C VAL A 16 -11.59 -38.32 -63.93
N ALA A 17 -12.00 -38.43 -65.14
CA ALA A 17 -11.56 -39.52 -66.05
C ALA A 17 -10.07 -39.33 -66.41
N ASP A 18 -9.30 -40.40 -66.31
CA ASP A 18 -7.91 -40.51 -66.79
C ASP A 18 -7.89 -41.55 -67.92
N ALA A 19 -8.17 -41.11 -69.09
CA ALA A 19 -8.26 -41.96 -70.23
C ALA A 19 -6.93 -42.61 -70.61
N ALA A 20 -5.79 -41.96 -70.33
CA ALA A 20 -4.48 -42.53 -70.64
C ALA A 20 -4.13 -43.74 -69.77
N ASN A 21 -4.71 -43.82 -68.59
CA ASN A 21 -4.46 -44.91 -67.61
C ASN A 21 -5.74 -45.78 -67.41
N ASN A 22 -6.75 -45.56 -68.17
CA ASN A 22 -8.01 -46.29 -68.13
C ASN A 22 -8.66 -46.38 -66.77
N LYS A 23 -8.69 -45.22 -66.02
CA LYS A 23 -9.15 -45.10 -64.63
C LYS A 23 -9.97 -43.82 -64.40
N PHE A 24 -10.69 -43.78 -63.31
CA PHE A 24 -11.32 -42.59 -62.73
C PHE A 24 -10.57 -42.19 -61.44
N ASN A 25 -10.21 -40.94 -61.31
CA ASN A 25 -9.63 -40.38 -60.11
C ASN A 25 -10.74 -39.68 -59.32
N VAL A 26 -10.98 -40.12 -58.09
CA VAL A 26 -11.88 -39.49 -57.14
C VAL A 26 -11.04 -38.50 -56.32
N LYS A 27 -11.46 -37.24 -56.29
CA LYS A 27 -10.72 -36.18 -55.63
C LYS A 27 -11.68 -35.36 -54.72
N LEU A 28 -11.19 -34.90 -53.60
CA LEU A 28 -11.87 -33.87 -52.82
C LEU A 28 -11.78 -32.54 -53.55
N ALA A 29 -12.82 -31.72 -53.44
CA ALA A 29 -12.79 -30.33 -53.90
C ALA A 29 -11.73 -29.54 -53.13
N LYS A 30 -11.15 -28.53 -53.77
CA LYS A 30 -10.19 -27.63 -53.10
C LYS A 30 -10.85 -26.82 -51.98
N GLU A 31 -12.11 -26.50 -52.12
CA GLU A 31 -12.95 -25.86 -51.13
C GLU A 31 -14.08 -26.83 -50.76
N LEU A 32 -14.14 -27.21 -49.49
CA LEU A 32 -15.25 -27.99 -48.96
C LEU A 32 -16.34 -27.05 -48.46
N LYS A 33 -17.57 -27.26 -48.88
CA LYS A 33 -18.72 -26.42 -48.57
C LYS A 33 -19.82 -27.20 -47.88
N ASP A 34 -20.66 -26.50 -47.14
CA ASP A 34 -21.88 -27.05 -46.53
C ASP A 34 -21.61 -28.22 -45.55
N LEU A 35 -20.40 -28.25 -44.95
CA LEU A 35 -20.09 -29.18 -43.88
C LEU A 35 -20.67 -28.66 -42.55
N THR A 36 -21.40 -29.51 -41.85
CA THR A 36 -21.88 -29.19 -40.50
C THR A 36 -20.76 -29.07 -39.49
N SER A 37 -19.74 -29.91 -39.61
CA SER A 37 -18.54 -29.87 -38.80
C SER A 37 -17.39 -30.68 -39.43
N VAL A 38 -16.16 -30.33 -39.00
CA VAL A 38 -14.98 -31.18 -39.21
C VAL A 38 -14.50 -31.60 -37.83
N THR A 39 -14.44 -32.91 -37.59
CA THR A 39 -13.95 -33.47 -36.32
C THR A 39 -12.69 -34.28 -36.57
N THR A 40 -11.66 -34.00 -35.85
CA THR A 40 -10.44 -34.82 -35.82
C THR A 40 -10.23 -35.41 -34.44
N LYS A 41 -9.60 -36.57 -34.36
CA LYS A 41 -9.24 -37.25 -33.11
C LYS A 41 -7.85 -37.85 -33.24
N ASP A 42 -6.99 -37.65 -32.24
CA ASP A 42 -5.69 -38.30 -32.19
C ASP A 42 -5.72 -39.63 -31.42
N ALA A 43 -4.58 -40.31 -31.38
CA ALA A 43 -4.44 -41.60 -30.69
C ALA A 43 -4.55 -41.48 -29.16
N ALA A 44 -4.26 -40.30 -28.59
CA ALA A 44 -4.39 -40.01 -27.14
C ALA A 44 -5.86 -39.73 -26.74
N GLY A 45 -6.76 -39.60 -27.71
CA GLY A 45 -8.16 -39.31 -27.46
C GLY A 45 -8.52 -37.82 -27.47
N ASN A 46 -7.56 -36.93 -27.76
CA ASN A 46 -7.88 -35.52 -27.93
C ASN A 46 -8.73 -35.31 -29.20
N THR A 47 -9.65 -34.37 -29.13
CA THR A 47 -10.54 -34.06 -30.26
C THR A 47 -10.48 -32.57 -30.59
N THR A 48 -10.59 -32.27 -31.89
CA THR A 48 -10.82 -30.91 -32.37
C THR A 48 -12.08 -30.94 -33.24
N VAL A 49 -13.03 -30.08 -32.92
CA VAL A 49 -14.25 -29.87 -33.69
C VAL A 49 -14.24 -28.45 -34.22
N THR A 50 -14.38 -28.31 -35.55
CA THR A 50 -14.56 -26.99 -36.20
C THR A 50 -15.93 -26.98 -36.88
N ASN A 51 -16.72 -25.97 -36.63
CA ASN A 51 -18.03 -25.77 -37.20
C ASN A 51 -18.35 -24.28 -37.38
N GLY A 52 -19.56 -23.93 -37.75
CA GLY A 52 -19.99 -22.56 -37.97
C GLY A 52 -19.97 -21.66 -36.70
N ALA A 53 -19.97 -22.23 -35.50
CA ALA A 53 -19.87 -21.49 -34.24
C ALA A 53 -18.44 -21.21 -33.83
N GLY A 54 -17.47 -21.95 -34.38
CA GLY A 54 -16.04 -21.80 -34.03
C GLY A 54 -15.27 -23.09 -33.95
N MET A 55 -14.24 -23.13 -33.13
CA MET A 55 -13.39 -24.30 -32.91
C MET A 55 -13.38 -24.67 -31.42
N THR A 56 -13.56 -25.96 -31.16
CA THR A 56 -13.42 -26.55 -29.82
C THR A 56 -12.33 -27.59 -29.82
N VAL A 57 -11.33 -27.43 -28.99
CA VAL A 57 -10.32 -28.45 -28.71
C VAL A 57 -10.59 -29.03 -27.34
N THR A 58 -10.69 -30.35 -27.25
CA THR A 58 -10.90 -31.06 -25.97
C THR A 58 -9.80 -32.09 -25.80
N ASP A 59 -9.08 -32.04 -24.70
CA ASP A 59 -8.06 -33.05 -24.39
C ASP A 59 -8.69 -34.33 -23.81
N SER A 60 -7.88 -35.39 -23.71
CA SER A 60 -8.34 -36.69 -23.18
C SER A 60 -8.76 -36.64 -21.70
N ALA A 61 -8.33 -35.63 -20.96
CA ALA A 61 -8.76 -35.37 -19.57
C ALA A 61 -10.09 -34.61 -19.49
N GLY A 62 -10.54 -34.00 -20.60
CA GLY A 62 -11.79 -33.25 -20.71
C GLY A 62 -11.63 -31.75 -20.50
N ASN A 63 -10.40 -31.20 -20.49
CA ASN A 63 -10.18 -29.76 -20.55
C ASN A 63 -10.55 -29.25 -21.95
N LYS A 64 -11.13 -28.06 -22.00
CA LYS A 64 -11.64 -27.48 -23.26
C LYS A 64 -11.01 -26.12 -23.54
N THR A 65 -10.69 -25.90 -24.83
CA THR A 65 -10.40 -24.55 -25.35
C THR A 65 -11.38 -24.28 -26.49
N GLU A 66 -12.09 -23.18 -26.39
CA GLU A 66 -13.09 -22.74 -27.37
C GLU A 66 -12.68 -21.42 -27.98
N VAL A 67 -12.68 -21.35 -29.30
CA VAL A 67 -12.44 -20.13 -30.07
C VAL A 67 -13.69 -19.82 -30.85
N THR A 68 -14.37 -18.74 -30.58
CA THR A 68 -15.60 -18.31 -31.20
C THR A 68 -15.51 -16.87 -31.67
N ALA A 69 -16.53 -16.35 -32.32
CA ALA A 69 -16.60 -14.92 -32.67
C ALA A 69 -16.62 -14.01 -31.40
N GLY A 70 -17.03 -14.52 -30.25
CA GLY A 70 -17.05 -13.80 -28.99
C GLY A 70 -15.71 -13.80 -28.22
N GLY A 71 -14.72 -14.59 -28.68
CA GLY A 71 -13.42 -14.65 -28.01
C GLY A 71 -12.89 -16.06 -27.80
N VAL A 72 -11.94 -16.19 -26.90
CA VAL A 72 -11.30 -17.46 -26.51
C VAL A 72 -11.65 -17.78 -25.06
N THR A 73 -12.07 -19.03 -24.81
CA THR A 73 -12.36 -19.52 -23.46
C THR A 73 -11.61 -20.82 -23.20
N ILE A 74 -10.92 -20.92 -22.08
CA ILE A 74 -10.26 -22.13 -21.59
C ILE A 74 -11.05 -22.62 -20.36
N THR A 75 -11.63 -23.79 -20.47
CA THR A 75 -12.46 -24.42 -19.43
C THR A 75 -11.75 -25.65 -18.90
N PRO A 76 -11.13 -25.62 -17.71
CA PRO A 76 -10.58 -26.82 -17.09
C PRO A 76 -11.72 -27.77 -16.70
N LYS A 77 -11.53 -29.09 -16.91
CA LYS A 77 -12.51 -30.12 -16.50
C LYS A 77 -12.74 -30.07 -14.98
N THR A 78 -11.67 -29.87 -14.22
CA THR A 78 -11.71 -29.78 -12.77
C THR A 78 -10.91 -28.56 -12.34
N PRO A 79 -11.55 -27.39 -12.20
CA PRO A 79 -10.84 -26.19 -11.73
C PRO A 79 -10.42 -26.38 -10.27
N GLY A 80 -9.27 -25.83 -9.90
CA GLY A 80 -8.81 -25.78 -8.52
C GLY A 80 -9.72 -24.89 -7.65
N PRO A 81 -9.61 -24.97 -6.33
CA PRO A 81 -10.38 -24.11 -5.41
C PRO A 81 -10.22 -22.63 -5.76
N GLY A 82 -11.35 -21.93 -5.90
CA GLY A 82 -11.36 -20.49 -6.25
C GLY A 82 -10.97 -20.18 -7.69
N LYS A 83 -10.83 -21.19 -8.56
CA LYS A 83 -10.52 -21.05 -9.99
C LYS A 83 -11.76 -21.19 -10.85
N THR A 84 -11.80 -20.46 -11.95
CA THR A 84 -12.84 -20.51 -12.97
C THR A 84 -12.23 -20.58 -14.37
N ASN A 85 -13.06 -20.47 -15.40
CA ASN A 85 -12.59 -20.39 -16.77
C ASN A 85 -11.70 -19.15 -16.98
N VAL A 86 -10.70 -19.30 -17.84
CA VAL A 86 -9.93 -18.15 -18.38
C VAL A 86 -10.60 -17.74 -19.68
N SER A 87 -10.83 -16.46 -19.89
CA SER A 87 -11.41 -15.97 -21.15
C SER A 87 -10.79 -14.65 -21.60
N LEU A 88 -10.69 -14.48 -22.90
CA LEU A 88 -10.33 -13.23 -23.58
C LEU A 88 -11.45 -12.87 -24.54
N THR A 89 -12.13 -11.78 -24.28
CA THR A 89 -13.29 -11.30 -25.04
C THR A 89 -13.14 -9.81 -25.35
N ALA A 90 -14.13 -9.21 -25.98
CA ALA A 90 -14.17 -7.76 -26.18
C ALA A 90 -14.16 -6.96 -24.86
N ASP A 91 -14.61 -7.56 -23.76
CA ASP A 91 -14.62 -6.95 -22.42
C ASP A 91 -13.25 -7.06 -21.70
N GLY A 92 -12.28 -7.75 -22.31
CA GLY A 92 -10.94 -7.93 -21.77
C GLY A 92 -10.61 -9.36 -21.34
N LEU A 93 -9.57 -9.48 -20.51
CA LEU A 93 -9.07 -10.75 -19.99
C LEU A 93 -9.68 -11.05 -18.61
N ASN A 94 -10.40 -12.16 -18.51
CA ASN A 94 -10.71 -12.80 -17.23
C ASN A 94 -9.73 -13.95 -16.99
N ASN A 95 -8.83 -13.78 -16.02
CA ASN A 95 -7.79 -14.77 -15.72
C ASN A 95 -8.27 -15.94 -14.83
N GLY A 96 -9.56 -16.06 -14.54
CA GLY A 96 -10.15 -17.17 -13.80
C GLY A 96 -9.58 -17.38 -12.38
N GLY A 97 -9.10 -16.33 -11.72
CA GLY A 97 -8.45 -16.41 -10.41
C GLY A 97 -7.03 -16.98 -10.43
N ASN A 98 -6.40 -17.13 -11.59
CA ASN A 98 -5.02 -17.58 -11.71
C ASN A 98 -4.03 -16.45 -11.51
N GLN A 99 -2.77 -16.77 -11.21
CA GLN A 99 -1.67 -15.80 -11.21
C GLN A 99 -1.28 -15.44 -12.63
N ILE A 100 -0.85 -14.18 -12.83
CA ILE A 100 -0.21 -13.75 -14.06
C ILE A 100 1.30 -13.72 -13.78
N HIS A 101 2.06 -14.54 -14.50
CA HIS A 101 3.50 -14.66 -14.36
C HIS A 101 4.23 -13.83 -15.41
N ASN A 102 5.52 -13.51 -15.12
CA ASN A 102 6.41 -12.82 -16.06
C ASN A 102 5.89 -11.45 -16.52
N VAL A 103 5.20 -10.74 -15.61
CA VAL A 103 4.79 -9.35 -15.84
C VAL A 103 6.02 -8.45 -15.73
N GLU A 104 6.39 -7.80 -16.83
CA GLU A 104 7.44 -6.79 -16.83
C GLU A 104 7.02 -5.57 -16.01
N LYS A 105 7.99 -4.75 -15.60
CA LYS A 105 7.70 -3.51 -14.88
C LYS A 105 6.90 -2.56 -15.76
N GLY A 106 5.74 -2.14 -15.28
CA GLY A 106 4.94 -1.10 -15.91
C GLY A 106 5.68 0.23 -15.93
N THR A 107 5.59 0.97 -17.03
CA THR A 107 6.21 2.27 -17.23
C THR A 107 5.19 3.36 -17.61
N ALA A 108 4.08 2.98 -18.21
CA ALA A 108 2.97 3.86 -18.53
C ALA A 108 1.83 3.70 -17.51
N ASP A 109 0.98 4.71 -17.37
CA ASP A 109 -0.15 4.73 -16.44
C ASP A 109 -1.18 3.60 -16.66
N THR A 110 -1.17 3.02 -17.86
CA THR A 110 -2.08 1.92 -18.25
C THR A 110 -1.44 0.54 -18.14
N ASP A 111 -0.17 0.46 -17.75
CA ASP A 111 0.53 -0.82 -17.63
C ASP A 111 0.15 -1.57 -16.34
N ALA A 112 0.26 -2.88 -16.38
CA ALA A 112 0.14 -3.70 -15.19
C ALA A 112 1.35 -3.50 -14.26
N VAL A 113 1.10 -3.43 -12.96
CA VAL A 113 2.15 -3.34 -11.93
C VAL A 113 2.51 -4.74 -11.44
N ASN A 114 3.80 -5.05 -11.40
CA ASN A 114 4.29 -6.29 -10.82
C ASN A 114 4.61 -6.15 -9.32
N VAL A 115 4.77 -7.30 -8.64
CA VAL A 115 5.00 -7.35 -7.18
C VAL A 115 6.28 -6.63 -6.77
N SER A 116 7.32 -6.58 -7.63
CA SER A 116 8.57 -5.88 -7.29
C SER A 116 8.38 -4.35 -7.22
N GLN A 117 7.55 -3.80 -8.09
CA GLN A 117 7.20 -2.37 -8.06
C GLN A 117 6.39 -2.01 -6.81
N LEU A 118 5.41 -2.84 -6.45
CA LEU A 118 4.63 -2.65 -5.23
C LEU A 118 5.52 -2.70 -3.98
N LYS A 119 6.43 -3.67 -3.90
CA LYS A 119 7.38 -3.78 -2.78
C LYS A 119 8.32 -2.57 -2.70
N ALA A 120 8.83 -2.09 -3.83
CA ALA A 120 9.67 -0.90 -3.89
C ALA A 120 8.93 0.35 -3.40
N GLN A 121 7.71 0.58 -3.86
CA GLN A 121 6.87 1.69 -3.40
C GLN A 121 6.54 1.61 -1.91
N SER A 122 6.23 0.40 -1.41
CA SER A 122 5.97 0.20 0.02
C SER A 122 7.20 0.50 0.87
N SER A 123 8.39 0.05 0.43
CA SER A 123 9.66 0.34 1.11
C SER A 123 9.98 1.84 1.14
N ASP A 124 9.81 2.51 0.00
CA ASP A 124 10.01 3.96 -0.12
C ASP A 124 9.06 4.75 0.82
N LEU A 125 7.80 4.36 0.88
CA LEU A 125 6.83 4.98 1.77
C LEU A 125 7.19 4.77 3.25
N ILE A 126 7.62 3.56 3.63
CA ILE A 126 8.08 3.25 5.00
C ILE A 126 9.27 4.12 5.36
N GLN A 127 10.27 4.23 4.49
CA GLN A 127 11.47 5.03 4.70
C GLN A 127 11.20 6.54 4.73
N LYS A 128 10.23 7.03 3.97
CA LYS A 128 9.77 8.43 4.07
C LYS A 128 9.22 8.76 5.44
N GLY A 129 8.67 7.80 6.16
CA GLY A 129 8.34 7.86 7.56
C GLY A 129 7.64 9.14 8.02
N PHE A 130 8.00 9.57 9.24
CA PHE A 130 7.55 10.85 9.80
C PHE A 130 8.69 11.50 10.61
N GLY A 131 8.63 12.82 10.76
CA GLY A 131 9.60 13.57 11.51
C GLY A 131 8.96 14.50 12.54
N ILE A 132 9.63 14.66 13.69
CA ILE A 132 9.32 15.65 14.71
C ILE A 132 10.52 16.60 14.82
N GLN A 133 10.25 17.91 14.81
CA GLN A 133 11.28 18.93 14.96
C GLN A 133 11.18 19.57 16.33
N ALA A 134 12.30 19.73 17.04
CA ALA A 134 12.41 20.45 18.29
C ALA A 134 12.66 21.97 18.07
N GLU A 135 12.55 22.77 19.13
CA GLU A 135 12.75 24.24 19.09
C GLU A 135 14.17 24.65 18.66
N ASP A 136 15.15 23.79 18.90
CA ASP A 136 16.54 24.00 18.46
C ASP A 136 16.76 23.76 16.97
N GLY A 137 15.69 23.40 16.24
CA GLY A 137 15.73 23.10 14.81
C GLY A 137 16.17 21.66 14.49
N GLN A 138 16.55 20.86 15.50
CA GLN A 138 16.91 19.46 15.29
C GLN A 138 15.67 18.62 15.00
N LYS A 139 15.85 17.56 14.23
CA LYS A 139 14.78 16.67 13.79
C LYS A 139 15.08 15.23 14.21
N VAL A 140 14.03 14.55 14.66
CA VAL A 140 14.01 13.09 14.79
C VAL A 140 13.20 12.55 13.63
N HIS A 141 13.79 11.71 12.80
CA HIS A 141 13.13 11.01 11.71
C HIS A 141 13.02 9.51 12.04
N LYS A 142 11.86 8.92 11.80
CA LYS A 142 11.59 7.51 12.04
C LYS A 142 10.80 6.92 10.87
N ASP A 143 11.14 5.69 10.50
CA ASP A 143 10.37 4.91 9.54
C ASP A 143 8.95 4.65 10.05
N LEU A 144 7.99 4.49 9.15
CA LEU A 144 6.62 4.11 9.53
C LEU A 144 6.62 2.77 10.27
N GLY A 145 5.89 2.73 11.38
CA GLY A 145 5.85 1.56 12.29
C GLY A 145 6.89 1.59 13.39
N SER A 146 7.76 2.63 13.44
CA SER A 146 8.69 2.88 14.53
C SER A 146 8.12 3.88 15.52
N ASP A 147 8.58 3.82 16.78
CA ASP A 147 8.18 4.75 17.83
C ASP A 147 9.15 5.92 17.95
N VAL A 148 8.63 7.10 18.24
CA VAL A 148 9.40 8.27 18.71
C VAL A 148 9.22 8.38 20.21
N GLU A 149 10.33 8.31 20.95
CA GLU A 149 10.29 8.57 22.38
C GLU A 149 10.13 10.07 22.67
N VAL A 150 9.18 10.41 23.53
CA VAL A 150 9.01 11.73 24.12
C VAL A 150 9.37 11.61 25.59
N VAL A 151 10.54 12.10 25.97
CA VAL A 151 11.09 11.96 27.31
C VAL A 151 11.15 13.30 28.04
N GLY A 152 11.02 13.27 29.34
CA GLY A 152 11.30 14.42 30.20
C GLY A 152 12.80 14.61 30.43
N ASP A 153 13.16 15.67 31.16
CA ASP A 153 14.55 16.00 31.50
C ASP A 153 15.16 15.09 32.58
N GLY A 154 14.41 14.14 33.09
CA GLY A 154 14.77 13.25 34.18
C GLY A 154 14.75 13.91 35.58
N LYS A 155 14.64 15.23 35.66
CA LYS A 155 14.65 16.03 36.92
C LYS A 155 13.27 16.58 37.24
N ASN A 156 12.75 17.45 36.38
CA ASN A 156 11.56 18.26 36.66
C ASN A 156 10.35 17.84 35.83
N ILE A 157 10.60 17.27 34.66
CA ILE A 157 9.56 16.90 33.72
C ILE A 157 9.46 15.37 33.63
N THR A 158 8.23 14.86 33.62
CA THR A 158 7.91 13.46 33.36
C THR A 158 6.91 13.35 32.23
N THR A 159 6.96 12.24 31.52
CA THR A 159 6.01 11.92 30.46
C THR A 159 5.36 10.57 30.75
N LYS A 160 4.10 10.41 30.39
CA LYS A 160 3.37 9.15 30.46
C LYS A 160 2.36 9.04 29.33
N VAL A 161 2.05 7.80 28.92
CA VAL A 161 0.93 7.54 28.01
C VAL A 161 -0.30 7.26 28.85
N GLU A 162 -1.37 8.02 28.60
CA GLU A 162 -2.63 7.84 29.29
C GLU A 162 -3.79 8.21 28.34
N GLY A 163 -4.75 7.29 28.19
CA GLY A 163 -5.89 7.50 27.30
C GLY A 163 -5.50 7.74 25.83
N GLY A 164 -4.45 7.08 25.33
CA GLY A 164 -3.95 7.23 23.95
C GLY A 164 -3.23 8.57 23.68
N LYS A 165 -2.82 9.28 24.73
CA LYS A 165 -2.14 10.59 24.64
C LYS A 165 -0.82 10.55 25.40
N VAL A 166 0.21 11.20 24.87
CA VAL A 166 1.42 11.50 25.63
C VAL A 166 1.13 12.74 26.49
N LYS A 167 1.12 12.55 27.80
CA LYS A 167 0.99 13.63 28.78
C LYS A 167 2.37 14.02 29.26
N VAL A 168 2.65 15.32 29.25
CA VAL A 168 3.86 15.93 29.81
C VAL A 168 3.44 16.68 31.07
N ALA A 169 4.12 16.43 32.18
CA ALA A 169 3.81 17.04 33.47
C ALA A 169 5.08 17.42 34.22
N LEU A 170 4.98 18.42 35.09
CA LEU A 170 5.98 18.67 36.11
C LEU A 170 5.89 17.59 37.19
N LYS A 171 7.00 17.24 37.80
CA LYS A 171 7.05 16.38 39.01
C LYS A 171 6.53 17.18 40.21
N ASP A 172 6.12 16.46 41.26
CA ASP A 172 5.65 17.07 42.52
C ASP A 172 6.79 17.89 43.17
N ASP A 173 8.03 17.39 43.12
CA ASP A 173 9.23 18.11 43.56
C ASP A 173 10.01 18.64 42.36
N ILE A 174 10.11 19.96 42.27
CA ILE A 174 10.86 20.65 41.21
C ILE A 174 12.20 21.10 41.75
N ASN A 175 13.28 20.69 41.07
CA ASN A 175 14.66 21.09 41.40
C ASN A 175 15.16 22.05 40.32
N VAL A 176 15.18 23.34 40.66
CA VAL A 176 15.64 24.44 39.82
C VAL A 176 16.60 25.36 40.60
N ASN A 177 17.48 26.05 39.90
CA ASN A 177 18.43 26.99 40.55
C ASN A 177 17.71 28.23 41.11
N SER A 178 16.66 28.70 40.45
CA SER A 178 15.87 29.83 40.88
C SER A 178 14.46 29.81 40.23
N VAL A 179 13.51 30.40 40.91
CA VAL A 179 12.19 30.75 40.37
C VAL A 179 12.06 32.27 40.41
N THR A 180 11.84 32.89 39.28
CA THR A 180 11.60 34.33 39.16
C THR A 180 10.15 34.55 38.68
N THR A 181 9.41 35.34 39.43
CA THR A 181 8.09 35.83 39.02
C THR A 181 8.15 37.34 38.84
N LYS A 182 7.35 37.85 37.89
CA LYS A 182 7.19 39.28 37.60
C LYS A 182 5.71 39.60 37.39
N ASP A 183 5.23 40.66 38.04
CA ASP A 183 3.91 41.16 37.82
C ASP A 183 3.83 42.26 36.72
N ALA A 184 2.62 42.71 36.38
CA ALA A 184 2.43 43.75 35.39
C ALA A 184 2.94 45.14 35.80
N ALA A 185 3.10 45.40 37.09
CA ALA A 185 3.64 46.63 37.62
C ALA A 185 5.20 46.66 37.59
N GLY A 186 5.83 45.54 37.25
CA GLY A 186 7.27 45.39 37.18
C GLY A 186 7.91 44.89 38.47
N ASN A 187 7.15 44.56 39.51
CA ASN A 187 7.68 43.94 40.71
C ASN A 187 8.18 42.53 40.42
N THR A 188 9.28 42.13 41.05
CA THR A 188 9.87 40.81 40.86
C THR A 188 10.05 40.11 42.21
N THR A 189 9.86 38.77 42.19
CA THR A 189 10.25 37.90 43.30
C THR A 189 11.16 36.82 42.74
N VAL A 190 12.34 36.72 43.34
CA VAL A 190 13.32 35.65 43.01
C VAL A 190 13.52 34.80 44.24
N THR A 191 13.24 33.50 44.10
CA THR A 191 13.50 32.50 45.14
C THR A 191 14.57 31.54 44.63
N ASN A 192 15.62 31.33 45.40
CA ASN A 192 16.72 30.43 45.11
C ASN A 192 17.26 29.77 46.40
N GLY A 193 18.36 29.05 46.30
CA GLY A 193 18.98 28.38 47.47
C GLY A 193 19.50 29.33 48.56
N ALA A 194 19.70 30.62 48.27
CA ALA A 194 20.12 31.60 49.26
C ALA A 194 18.95 32.26 50.00
N GLY A 195 17.73 32.20 49.44
CA GLY A 195 16.54 32.79 50.00
C GLY A 195 15.59 33.39 49.00
N THR A 196 14.76 34.32 49.44
CA THR A 196 13.78 35.01 48.59
C THR A 196 14.09 36.51 48.57
N THR A 197 14.17 37.08 47.36
CA THR A 197 14.32 38.52 47.13
C THR A 197 13.07 39.05 46.43
N ILE A 198 12.41 40.02 47.04
CA ILE A 198 11.30 40.74 46.44
C ILE A 198 11.79 42.14 46.09
N THR A 199 11.60 42.57 44.86
CA THR A 199 11.98 43.91 44.39
C THR A 199 10.76 44.56 43.79
N ASP A 200 10.39 45.74 44.28
CA ASP A 200 9.28 46.50 43.70
C ASP A 200 9.73 47.24 42.43
N SER A 201 8.79 47.77 41.68
CA SER A 201 9.01 48.49 40.43
C SER A 201 9.83 49.78 40.61
N THR A 202 9.91 50.31 41.86
CA THR A 202 10.71 51.48 42.21
C THR A 202 12.17 51.11 42.63
N GLY A 203 12.43 49.85 42.93
CA GLY A 203 13.71 49.28 43.28
C GLY A 203 13.94 49.09 44.78
N ASN A 204 12.91 49.18 45.62
CA ASN A 204 13.01 48.76 47.02
C ASN A 204 13.10 47.24 47.07
N LYS A 205 13.92 46.71 47.99
CA LYS A 205 14.18 45.28 48.14
C LYS A 205 13.78 44.79 49.54
N THR A 206 13.22 43.60 49.57
CA THR A 206 13.10 42.78 50.77
C THR A 206 13.78 41.46 50.51
N GLU A 207 14.73 41.07 51.36
CA GLU A 207 15.47 39.81 51.28
C GLU A 207 15.18 38.98 52.53
N VAL A 208 14.79 37.75 52.31
CA VAL A 208 14.56 36.74 53.34
C VAL A 208 15.56 35.61 53.11
N THR A 209 16.46 35.44 54.06
CA THR A 209 17.54 34.45 54.02
C THR A 209 17.57 33.64 55.32
N ALA A 210 18.43 32.62 55.39
CA ALA A 210 18.63 31.87 56.63
C ALA A 210 19.19 32.75 57.78
N GLY A 211 19.82 33.88 57.44
CA GLY A 211 20.38 34.84 58.43
C GLY A 211 19.39 35.90 58.91
N GLY A 212 18.18 35.96 58.35
CA GLY A 212 17.14 36.94 58.72
C GLY A 212 16.50 37.67 57.56
N ILE A 213 15.83 38.77 57.87
CA ILE A 213 15.10 39.58 56.89
C ILE A 213 15.78 40.95 56.79
N THR A 214 16.04 41.43 55.57
CA THR A 214 16.61 42.74 55.32
C THR A 214 15.70 43.51 54.37
N ILE A 215 15.34 44.74 54.72
CA ILE A 215 14.58 45.64 53.88
C ILE A 215 15.52 46.82 53.51
N THR A 216 15.74 46.94 52.19
CA THR A 216 16.61 47.95 51.62
C THR A 216 15.84 48.91 50.74
N PRO A 217 15.54 50.11 51.16
CA PRO A 217 14.96 51.14 50.31
C PRO A 217 15.96 51.57 49.22
N LYS A 218 15.51 51.74 47.99
CA LYS A 218 16.38 52.23 46.91
C LYS A 218 17.01 53.57 47.18
N THR A 219 16.24 54.47 47.79
CA THR A 219 16.66 55.79 48.18
C THR A 219 16.40 55.99 49.66
N PRO A 220 17.33 55.69 50.57
CA PRO A 220 17.15 55.95 52.00
C PRO A 220 17.00 57.44 52.28
N GLY A 221 16.06 57.80 53.13
CA GLY A 221 15.94 59.18 53.62
C GLY A 221 17.12 59.55 54.49
N PRO A 222 17.35 60.87 54.80
CA PRO A 222 18.44 61.35 55.67
C PRO A 222 18.40 60.63 57.03
N GLY A 223 19.56 60.04 57.41
CA GLY A 223 19.72 59.28 58.65
C GLY A 223 19.03 57.92 58.69
N LYS A 224 18.50 57.39 57.55
CA LYS A 224 17.86 56.08 57.46
C LYS A 224 18.79 55.09 56.80
N THR A 225 18.78 53.87 57.35
CA THR A 225 19.56 52.72 56.83
C THR A 225 18.64 51.56 56.56
N ASN A 226 19.19 50.43 56.10
CA ASN A 226 18.48 49.20 56.00
C ASN A 226 17.89 48.77 57.34
N VAL A 227 16.72 48.12 57.28
CA VAL A 227 16.12 47.45 58.44
C VAL A 227 16.49 45.97 58.35
N SER A 228 17.03 45.42 59.45
CA SER A 228 17.36 44.00 59.55
C SER A 228 16.72 43.41 60.81
N LEU A 229 16.24 42.17 60.67
CA LEU A 229 15.66 41.36 61.74
C LEU A 229 16.35 39.99 61.75
#